data_27d38ac73b877e5b0209c13c02b9a19a
#
_entry.id   27d38ac73b877e5b0209c13c02b9a19a
#
_cell.length_a   1.000
_cell.length_b   1.000
_cell.length_c   1.000
_cell.angle_alpha   90.00
_cell.angle_beta   90.00
_cell.angle_gamma   90.00
#
_symmetry.space_group_name_H-M   'P 1'
#
loop_
_entity.id
_entity.type
_entity.pdbx_description
1 polymer ?
#
loop_
_entity_poly.entity_id
_entity_poly.type
_entity_poly.pdbx_seq_one_letter_code
_entity_poly.pdbx_strand_id
1 'polypeptide(L)'
;MSVSRTNYKWVWLATGLIVGMSIASIWPHEPLSAATTDRNEKFGLITVPVTLDSEAVFVIDYLTGRLSGAMLQRTRGGTAFVNFYYRNLAEDFKVGASGEPYYAISSGFAEIPNTGGNQWGRSALYVAELTSGKVGAYA
;
A
#
# COMPACT_ATOMS: atom_id res chain seq x y z
N MET A 1 45.11 24.95 40.55
CA MET A 1 44.46 24.85 39.21
C MET A 1 43.22 23.96 39.35
N SER A 2 42.06 24.58 39.48
CA SER A 2 40.79 23.86 39.63
C SER A 2 40.25 23.56 38.22
N VAL A 3 40.39 22.33 37.77
CA VAL A 3 39.79 21.88 36.50
C VAL A 3 38.30 21.74 36.74
N SER A 4 37.55 22.61 36.11
CA SER A 4 36.08 22.71 36.23
C SER A 4 35.39 21.38 35.82
N ARG A 5 34.80 20.70 36.81
CA ARG A 5 34.01 19.49 36.64
C ARG A 5 32.76 19.66 35.72
N THR A 6 32.45 20.88 35.37
CA THR A 6 31.26 21.22 34.58
C THR A 6 31.40 20.89 33.09
N ASN A 7 32.61 20.94 32.54
CA ASN A 7 32.86 20.73 31.12
C ASN A 7 32.79 19.24 30.71
N TYR A 8 32.97 18.33 31.64
CA TYR A 8 32.97 16.88 31.34
C TYR A 8 31.57 16.36 30.97
N LYS A 9 30.54 16.91 31.59
CA LYS A 9 29.16 16.52 31.27
C LYS A 9 28.75 16.90 29.85
N TRP A 10 29.16 18.09 29.42
CA TRP A 10 28.87 18.55 28.04
C TRP A 10 29.63 17.78 26.97
N VAL A 11 30.84 17.32 27.27
CA VAL A 11 31.62 16.47 26.36
C VAL A 11 30.93 15.12 26.18
N TRP A 12 30.46 14.48 27.23
CA TRP A 12 29.74 13.21 27.13
C TRP A 12 28.41 13.35 26.40
N LEU A 13 27.72 14.47 26.58
CA LEU A 13 26.46 14.76 25.89
C LEU A 13 26.68 14.98 24.39
N ALA A 14 27.70 15.73 24.04
CA ALA A 14 28.08 15.94 22.63
C ALA A 14 28.53 14.64 21.95
N THR A 15 29.35 13.82 22.64
CA THR A 15 29.78 12.53 22.10
C THR A 15 28.60 11.58 21.89
N GLY A 16 27.67 11.51 22.87
CA GLY A 16 26.47 10.70 22.74
C GLY A 16 25.56 11.12 21.56
N LEU A 17 25.45 12.43 21.34
CA LEU A 17 24.68 12.98 20.22
C LEU A 17 25.29 12.60 18.87
N ILE A 18 26.62 12.74 18.73
CA ILE A 18 27.34 12.41 17.49
C ILE A 18 27.23 10.91 17.19
N VAL A 19 27.44 10.06 18.20
CA VAL A 19 27.32 8.60 18.04
C VAL A 19 25.87 8.21 17.68
N GLY A 20 24.89 8.81 18.36
CA GLY A 20 23.47 8.56 18.06
C GLY A 20 23.07 8.95 16.63
N MET A 21 23.53 10.12 16.16
CA MET A 21 23.31 10.56 14.77
C MET A 21 23.99 9.63 13.75
N SER A 22 25.20 9.17 14.05
CA SER A 22 25.92 8.25 13.16
C SER A 22 25.21 6.90 13.03
N ILE A 23 24.71 6.34 14.13
CA ILE A 23 23.94 5.10 14.13
C ILE A 23 22.63 5.28 13.38
N ALA A 24 21.91 6.38 13.59
CA ALA A 24 20.67 6.68 12.90
C ALA A 24 20.85 6.82 11.38
N SER A 25 22.01 7.31 10.92
CA SER A 25 22.31 7.45 9.48
C SER A 25 22.65 6.13 8.79
N ILE A 26 23.10 5.11 9.53
CA ILE A 26 23.47 3.79 9.00
C ILE A 26 22.27 2.83 9.02
N TRP A 27 21.21 3.17 9.78
CA TRP A 27 20.02 2.33 9.85
C TRP A 27 19.35 2.28 8.48
N PRO A 28 19.14 1.07 7.89
CA PRO A 28 18.48 0.97 6.61
C PRO A 28 17.06 1.52 6.75
N HIS A 29 16.82 2.66 6.13
CA HIS A 29 15.49 3.20 5.97
C HIS A 29 14.88 2.45 4.79
N GLU A 30 14.10 1.41 5.07
CA GLU A 30 13.25 0.84 4.03
C GLU A 30 12.32 1.95 3.55
N PRO A 31 12.26 2.22 2.24
CA PRO A 31 11.29 3.17 1.72
C PRO A 31 9.90 2.64 2.09
N LEU A 32 9.22 3.32 3.00
CA LEU A 32 7.83 3.06 3.29
C LEU A 32 7.05 3.36 2.02
N SER A 33 6.80 2.33 1.21
CA SER A 33 5.84 2.39 0.12
C SER A 33 4.45 2.45 0.78
N ALA A 34 4.04 3.67 1.12
CA ALA A 34 2.73 3.91 1.68
C ALA A 34 1.71 3.76 0.55
N ALA A 35 0.97 2.67 0.52
CA ALA A 35 -0.24 2.59 -0.26
C ALA A 35 -1.20 3.68 0.23
N THR A 36 -1.45 4.67 -0.61
CA THR A 36 -2.34 5.76 -0.27
C THR A 36 -3.77 5.29 -0.48
N THR A 37 -4.56 5.27 0.58
CA THR A 37 -6.00 4.98 0.50
C THR A 37 -6.74 6.25 0.86
N ASP A 38 -7.58 6.73 -0.04
CA ASP A 38 -8.56 7.77 0.22
C ASP A 38 -9.97 7.17 0.17
N ARG A 39 -10.83 7.58 1.08
CA ARG A 39 -12.17 7.03 1.25
C ARG A 39 -13.19 8.12 1.52
N ASN A 40 -14.31 8.05 0.80
CA ASN A 40 -15.53 8.74 1.18
C ASN A 40 -16.68 7.72 1.40
N GLU A 41 -17.89 8.19 1.62
CA GLU A 41 -19.05 7.33 1.87
C GLU A 41 -19.43 6.43 0.68
N LYS A 42 -19.07 6.83 -0.56
CA LYS A 42 -19.49 6.13 -1.79
C LYS A 42 -18.36 5.40 -2.48
N PHE A 43 -17.16 5.96 -2.43
CA PHE A 43 -16.01 5.45 -3.18
C PHE A 43 -14.78 5.35 -2.29
N GLY A 44 -13.95 4.36 -2.57
CA GLY A 44 -12.59 4.26 -2.08
C GLY A 44 -11.62 4.20 -3.24
N LEU A 45 -10.48 4.87 -3.09
CA LEU A 45 -9.38 4.86 -4.04
C LEU A 45 -8.14 4.29 -3.35
N ILE A 46 -7.42 3.41 -4.03
CA ILE A 46 -6.19 2.83 -3.53
C ILE A 46 -5.21 2.61 -4.67
N THR A 47 -3.92 2.78 -4.39
CA THR A 47 -2.85 2.39 -5.31
C THR A 47 -2.25 1.05 -4.92
N VAL A 48 -1.86 0.27 -5.92
CA VAL A 48 -1.22 -1.04 -5.77
C VAL A 48 0.06 -1.03 -6.59
N PRO A 49 1.23 -1.22 -5.99
CA PRO A 49 2.48 -1.38 -6.74
C PRO A 49 2.39 -2.62 -7.63
N VAL A 50 2.62 -2.47 -8.94
CA VAL A 50 2.61 -3.59 -9.91
C VAL A 50 4.03 -4.00 -10.24
N THR A 51 4.90 -3.02 -10.45
CA THR A 51 6.33 -3.20 -10.67
C THR A 51 7.11 -2.23 -9.77
N LEU A 52 8.45 -2.25 -9.85
CA LEU A 52 9.29 -1.30 -9.10
C LEU A 52 9.01 0.17 -9.48
N ASP A 53 8.57 0.40 -10.73
CA ASP A 53 8.40 1.74 -11.30
C ASP A 53 6.95 2.05 -11.73
N SER A 54 5.99 1.17 -11.40
CA SER A 54 4.62 1.33 -11.86
C SER A 54 3.61 0.91 -10.80
N GLU A 55 2.56 1.72 -10.68
CA GLU A 55 1.42 1.45 -9.81
C GLU A 55 0.14 1.34 -10.64
N ALA A 56 -0.79 0.52 -10.17
CA ALA A 56 -2.16 0.51 -10.61
C ALA A 56 -3.03 1.29 -9.62
N VAL A 57 -3.99 2.03 -10.13
CA VAL A 57 -4.99 2.73 -9.33
C VAL A 57 -6.28 1.91 -9.37
N PHE A 58 -6.85 1.65 -8.23
CA PHE A 58 -8.14 0.98 -8.08
C PHE A 58 -9.15 1.88 -7.41
N VAL A 59 -10.37 1.84 -7.90
CA VAL A 59 -11.53 2.53 -7.34
C VAL A 59 -12.59 1.46 -7.02
N ILE A 60 -13.05 1.46 -5.79
CA ILE A 60 -14.21 0.68 -5.35
C ILE A 60 -15.42 1.60 -5.21
N ASP A 61 -16.53 1.19 -5.79
CA ASP A 61 -17.84 1.77 -5.54
C ASP A 61 -18.52 0.93 -4.43
N TYR A 62 -18.66 1.51 -3.26
CA TYR A 62 -19.22 0.83 -2.11
C TYR A 62 -20.72 0.52 -2.24
N LEU A 63 -21.45 1.28 -3.05
CA LEU A 63 -22.89 1.07 -3.25
C LEU A 63 -23.17 -0.13 -4.14
N THR A 64 -22.37 -0.29 -5.18
CA THR A 64 -22.57 -1.36 -6.18
C THR A 64 -21.65 -2.56 -6.00
N GLY A 65 -20.63 -2.44 -5.16
CA GLY A 65 -19.58 -3.45 -5.01
C GLY A 65 -18.70 -3.58 -6.26
N ARG A 66 -18.62 -2.55 -7.11
CA ARG A 66 -17.80 -2.55 -8.33
C ARG A 66 -16.37 -2.14 -8.00
N LEU A 67 -15.42 -2.99 -8.34
CA LEU A 67 -14.00 -2.68 -8.31
C LEU A 67 -13.53 -2.44 -9.75
N SER A 68 -12.95 -1.28 -9.99
CA SER A 68 -12.34 -0.92 -11.28
C SER A 68 -10.94 -0.43 -11.06
N GLY A 69 -10.02 -0.73 -11.97
CA GLY A 69 -8.64 -0.29 -11.87
C GLY A 69 -7.97 -0.15 -13.20
N ALA A 70 -6.87 0.57 -13.23
CA ALA A 70 -6.01 0.71 -14.39
C ALA A 70 -4.57 1.00 -13.96
N MET A 71 -3.62 0.57 -14.78
CA MET A 71 -2.20 0.84 -14.59
C MET A 71 -1.77 2.03 -15.42
N LEU A 72 -1.01 2.93 -14.84
CA LEU A 72 -0.40 4.05 -15.56
C LEU A 72 0.91 3.59 -16.18
N GLN A 73 1.04 3.73 -17.49
CA GLN A 73 2.25 3.32 -18.21
C GLN A 73 2.72 4.40 -19.17
N ARG A 74 4.02 4.52 -19.32
CA ARG A 74 4.64 5.36 -20.33
C ARG A 74 4.56 4.69 -21.69
N THR A 75 3.90 5.33 -22.64
CA THR A 75 3.76 4.89 -24.04
C THR A 75 4.56 5.79 -24.97
N ARG A 76 4.65 5.42 -26.27
CA ARG A 76 5.32 6.26 -27.29
C ARG A 76 4.66 7.63 -27.46
N GLY A 77 3.38 7.75 -27.15
CA GLY A 77 2.60 9.00 -27.27
C GLY A 77 2.50 9.81 -25.97
N GLY A 78 3.14 9.37 -24.88
CA GLY A 78 3.04 10.00 -23.58
C GLY A 78 2.70 9.00 -22.47
N THR A 79 2.05 9.45 -21.41
CA THR A 79 1.58 8.60 -20.31
C THR A 79 0.09 8.31 -20.49
N ALA A 80 -0.31 7.05 -20.40
CA ALA A 80 -1.70 6.63 -20.56
C ALA A 80 -2.05 5.53 -19.55
N PHE A 81 -3.34 5.46 -19.23
CA PHE A 81 -3.88 4.31 -18.50
C PHE A 81 -4.01 3.12 -19.44
N VAL A 82 -3.48 1.98 -18.99
CA VAL A 82 -3.50 0.70 -19.71
C VAL A 82 -3.90 -0.40 -18.74
N ASN A 83 -4.14 -1.61 -19.26
CA ASN A 83 -4.46 -2.80 -18.43
C ASN A 83 -5.62 -2.51 -17.47
N PHE A 84 -6.80 -2.33 -18.02
CA PHE A 84 -8.02 -2.08 -17.26
C PHE A 84 -8.48 -3.37 -16.55
N TYR A 85 -8.78 -3.24 -15.26
CA TYR A 85 -9.26 -4.31 -14.39
C TYR A 85 -10.69 -4.00 -13.97
N TYR A 86 -11.48 -5.05 -13.87
CA TYR A 86 -12.87 -4.97 -13.42
C TYR A 86 -13.25 -6.20 -12.62
N ARG A 87 -13.92 -6.00 -11.47
CA ARG A 87 -14.46 -7.09 -10.67
C ARG A 87 -15.77 -6.68 -10.01
N ASN A 88 -16.68 -7.64 -9.87
CA ASN A 88 -17.91 -7.47 -9.10
C ASN A 88 -17.74 -8.17 -7.74
N LEU A 89 -17.45 -7.36 -6.72
CA LEU A 89 -17.21 -7.85 -5.36
C LEU A 89 -18.47 -8.41 -4.71
N ALA A 90 -19.64 -7.88 -5.06
CA ALA A 90 -20.90 -8.39 -4.53
C ALA A 90 -21.13 -9.87 -4.93
N GLU A 91 -20.75 -10.25 -6.14
CA GLU A 91 -20.78 -11.63 -6.60
C GLU A 91 -19.71 -12.48 -5.92
N ASP A 92 -18.49 -11.99 -5.80
CA ASP A 92 -17.37 -12.71 -5.20
C ASP A 92 -17.65 -13.06 -3.73
N PHE A 93 -18.18 -12.10 -2.98
CA PHE A 93 -18.50 -12.28 -1.56
C PHE A 93 -19.89 -12.90 -1.34
N LYS A 94 -20.68 -13.07 -2.40
CA LYS A 94 -22.08 -13.58 -2.34
C LYS A 94 -22.93 -12.74 -1.39
N VAL A 95 -22.84 -11.42 -1.52
CA VAL A 95 -23.67 -10.49 -0.75
C VAL A 95 -25.11 -10.65 -1.22
N GLY A 96 -26.03 -10.96 -0.30
CA GLY A 96 -27.44 -11.10 -0.63
C GLY A 96 -28.06 -9.77 -1.09
N ALA A 97 -29.09 -9.86 -1.93
CA ALA A 97 -29.78 -8.69 -2.50
C ALA A 97 -30.40 -7.72 -1.47
N SER A 98 -30.52 -8.13 -0.22
CA SER A 98 -31.05 -7.31 0.89
C SER A 98 -29.99 -6.76 1.84
N GLY A 99 -28.71 -7.08 1.62
CA GLY A 99 -27.62 -6.62 2.47
C GLY A 99 -26.95 -5.39 1.88
N GLU A 100 -26.69 -4.39 2.70
CA GLU A 100 -25.75 -3.32 2.37
C GLU A 100 -24.34 -3.82 2.66
N PRO A 101 -23.51 -4.06 1.63
CA PRO A 101 -22.17 -4.53 1.86
C PRO A 101 -21.27 -3.39 2.36
N TYR A 102 -20.48 -3.69 3.37
CA TYR A 102 -19.42 -2.79 3.83
C TYR A 102 -18.07 -3.37 3.44
N TYR A 103 -17.31 -2.61 2.65
CA TYR A 103 -15.99 -3.04 2.20
C TYR A 103 -14.88 -2.23 2.84
N ALA A 104 -13.79 -2.90 3.18
CA ALA A 104 -12.50 -2.29 3.44
C ALA A 104 -11.50 -2.78 2.39
N ILE A 105 -10.64 -1.89 1.93
CA ILE A 105 -9.61 -2.19 0.93
C ILE A 105 -8.23 -1.84 1.47
N SER A 106 -7.26 -2.69 1.14
CA SER A 106 -5.85 -2.47 1.47
C SER A 106 -4.99 -3.08 0.39
N SER A 107 -3.84 -2.52 0.11
CA SER A 107 -2.84 -3.15 -0.74
C SER A 107 -1.65 -3.62 0.09
N GLY A 108 -0.96 -4.64 -0.41
CA GLY A 108 0.23 -5.16 0.24
C GLY A 108 1.09 -5.97 -0.72
N PHE A 109 2.34 -6.19 -0.32
CA PHE A 109 3.21 -7.08 -1.06
C PHE A 109 2.75 -8.52 -0.88
N ALA A 110 2.66 -9.24 -2.01
CA ALA A 110 2.36 -10.66 -2.03
C ALA A 110 3.31 -11.33 -3.03
N GLU A 111 4.15 -12.21 -2.53
CA GLU A 111 5.00 -13.02 -3.39
C GLU A 111 4.20 -14.27 -3.79
N ILE A 112 3.55 -14.19 -4.96
CA ILE A 112 2.71 -15.28 -5.47
C ILE A 112 3.57 -16.15 -6.38
N PRO A 113 3.72 -17.46 -6.09
CA PRO A 113 4.50 -18.36 -6.92
C PRO A 113 3.93 -18.41 -8.36
N ASN A 114 4.80 -18.22 -9.33
CA ASN A 114 4.45 -18.24 -10.75
C ASN A 114 4.14 -19.68 -11.19
N THR A 115 2.90 -20.03 -11.24
CA THR A 115 2.40 -21.33 -11.76
C THR A 115 1.73 -21.09 -13.11
N GLY A 116 2.49 -21.16 -14.22
CA GLY A 116 1.86 -21.20 -15.54
C GLY A 116 2.11 -20.04 -16.50
N GLY A 117 3.27 -19.40 -16.45
CA GLY A 117 3.72 -18.48 -17.51
C GLY A 117 3.15 -17.06 -17.49
N ASN A 118 2.19 -16.75 -16.64
CA ASN A 118 1.74 -15.38 -16.40
C ASN A 118 2.64 -14.73 -15.34
N GLN A 119 3.15 -13.54 -15.63
CA GLN A 119 3.82 -12.75 -14.63
C GLN A 119 2.77 -12.12 -13.70
N TRP A 120 2.63 -12.66 -12.52
CA TRP A 120 1.83 -12.06 -11.46
C TRP A 120 2.57 -10.86 -10.88
N GLY A 121 1.85 -9.83 -10.50
CA GLY A 121 2.43 -8.73 -9.75
C GLY A 121 2.99 -9.20 -8.40
N ARG A 122 3.94 -8.44 -7.85
CA ARG A 122 4.47 -8.68 -6.49
C ARG A 122 3.57 -8.10 -5.40
N SER A 123 2.34 -7.75 -5.74
CA SER A 123 1.42 -7.10 -4.84
C SER A 123 0.02 -7.63 -5.04
N ALA A 124 -0.77 -7.57 -3.99
CA ALA A 124 -2.17 -7.93 -4.03
C ALA A 124 -3.02 -6.79 -3.47
N LEU A 125 -4.21 -6.64 -4.03
CA LEU A 125 -5.27 -5.86 -3.45
C LEU A 125 -6.12 -6.77 -2.56
N TYR A 126 -6.20 -6.44 -1.28
CA TYR A 126 -7.04 -7.14 -0.32
C TYR A 126 -8.35 -6.39 -0.14
N VAL A 127 -9.44 -7.11 -0.22
CA VAL A 127 -10.78 -6.58 0.04
C VAL A 127 -11.42 -7.42 1.12
N ALA A 128 -11.87 -6.77 2.19
CA ALA A 128 -12.65 -7.39 3.24
C ALA A 128 -14.12 -6.97 3.13
N GLU A 129 -15.03 -7.92 3.13
CA GLU A 129 -16.46 -7.66 3.31
C GLU A 129 -16.76 -7.76 4.82
N LEU A 130 -17.07 -6.61 5.44
CA LEU A 130 -17.07 -6.45 6.89
C LEU A 130 -18.30 -7.03 7.57
N THR A 131 -19.38 -7.29 6.83
CA THR A 131 -20.60 -7.88 7.39
C THR A 131 -20.42 -9.39 7.59
N SER A 132 -19.79 -10.07 6.62
CA SER A 132 -19.53 -11.52 6.70
C SER A 132 -18.16 -11.86 7.26
N GLY A 133 -17.25 -10.89 7.34
CA GLY A 133 -15.86 -11.09 7.74
C GLY A 133 -15.01 -11.81 6.71
N LYS A 134 -15.48 -11.96 5.47
CA LYS A 134 -14.72 -12.60 4.40
C LYS A 134 -13.67 -11.66 3.83
N VAL A 135 -12.51 -12.21 3.47
CA VAL A 135 -11.43 -11.47 2.81
C VAL A 135 -11.09 -12.13 1.48
N GLY A 136 -11.04 -11.34 0.43
CA GLY A 136 -10.57 -11.72 -0.90
C GLY A 136 -9.22 -11.07 -1.21
N ALA A 137 -8.37 -11.75 -1.97
CA ALA A 137 -7.13 -11.21 -2.51
C ALA A 137 -7.18 -11.22 -4.04
N TYR A 138 -6.83 -10.11 -4.64
CA TYR A 138 -6.81 -9.89 -6.09
C TYR A 138 -5.37 -9.53 -6.50
N ALA A 139 -4.78 -10.33 -7.40
CA ALA A 139 -3.40 -10.18 -7.87
C ALA A 139 -3.32 -10.20 -9.40
#